data_ad9f1baa4383695dadfcbd2f96ccf95c
#
_entry.id   ad9f1baa4383695dadfcbd2f96ccf95c
#
_cell.length_a   1.000
_cell.length_b   1.000
_cell.length_c   1.000
_cell.angle_alpha   90.00
_cell.angle_beta   90.00
_cell.angle_gamma   90.00
#
_symmetry.space_group_name_H-M   'P 1'
#
loop_
_entity.id
_entity.type
_entity.pdbx_description
1 polymer ?
#
loop_
_entity_poly.entity_id
_entity_poly.type
_entity_poly.pdbx_seq_one_letter_code
_entity_poly.pdbx_strand_id
1 'polypeptide(L)'
;EYMFLDDTACNLASINLIKFRNKDGSFKIDEFIHTVRLWTMVLEISVLMAQFPSKNIAKLSYEYRTLGLGYANIGGYLMTNGIAYDSDEGRAICGAITALMTGIAYKTSAEMASELGPFPDYKRNAKHMLRVMSNHRNAAHGNTDGYDGLSTNPVPLNHANICLLYTSPSP
;
A
#
# COMPACT_ATOMS: atom_id res chain seq x y z
N GLU A 1 2.83 -8.79 6.13
CA GLU A 1 2.06 -8.96 7.37
C GLU A 1 2.90 -8.66 8.60
N TYR A 2 2.25 -8.11 9.60
CA TYR A 2 2.90 -7.81 10.88
C TYR A 2 2.79 -9.02 11.80
N MET A 3 3.85 -9.81 11.86
CA MET A 3 3.89 -11.05 12.65
C MET A 3 4.08 -10.83 14.16
N PHE A 4 4.22 -9.61 14.61
CA PHE A 4 4.46 -9.26 16.01
C PHE A 4 3.21 -8.84 16.80
N LEU A 5 2.05 -8.80 16.15
CA LEU A 5 0.78 -8.61 16.82
C LEU A 5 0.12 -9.96 17.04
N ASP A 6 0.21 -10.45 18.26
CA ASP A 6 -0.51 -11.67 18.64
C ASP A 6 -2.03 -11.46 18.61
N ASP A 7 -2.75 -12.53 18.35
CA ASP A 7 -4.22 -12.55 18.40
C ASP A 7 -4.90 -11.45 17.56
N THR A 8 -4.35 -11.13 16.40
CA THR A 8 -5.00 -10.28 15.40
C THR A 8 -5.31 -11.07 14.14
N ALA A 9 -6.38 -10.71 13.47
CA ALA A 9 -6.69 -11.20 12.13
C ALA A 9 -6.25 -10.15 11.07
N CYS A 10 -5.76 -10.62 9.93
CA CYS A 10 -5.43 -9.78 8.80
C CYS A 10 -6.45 -9.99 7.68
N ASN A 11 -7.22 -8.96 7.37
CA ASN A 11 -8.07 -8.95 6.19
C ASN A 11 -7.23 -8.72 4.95
N LEU A 12 -7.37 -9.58 3.96
CA LEU A 12 -6.51 -9.58 2.77
C LEU A 12 -7.32 -9.34 1.50
N ALA A 13 -6.76 -8.52 0.62
CA ALA A 13 -7.20 -8.40 -0.77
C ALA A 13 -5.98 -8.27 -1.69
N SER A 14 -6.10 -8.78 -2.91
CA SER A 14 -5.05 -8.66 -3.93
C SER A 14 -5.65 -8.18 -5.24
N ILE A 15 -5.17 -7.04 -5.73
CA ILE A 15 -5.61 -6.41 -6.97
C ILE A 15 -4.91 -7.08 -8.15
N ASN A 16 -5.66 -7.54 -9.14
CA ASN A 16 -5.10 -8.18 -10.33
C ASN A 16 -4.62 -7.13 -11.34
N LEU A 17 -3.31 -6.92 -11.44
CA LEU A 17 -2.70 -5.86 -12.26
C LEU A 17 -2.97 -5.97 -13.75
N ILE A 18 -3.16 -7.18 -14.29
CA ILE A 18 -3.46 -7.37 -15.74
C ILE A 18 -4.76 -6.66 -16.14
N LYS A 19 -5.71 -6.50 -15.22
CA LYS A 19 -6.97 -5.80 -15.51
C LYS A 19 -6.78 -4.30 -15.76
N PHE A 20 -5.64 -3.75 -15.35
CA PHE A 20 -5.29 -2.34 -15.52
C PHE A 20 -4.35 -2.10 -16.71
N ARG A 21 -4.16 -3.09 -17.57
CA ARG A 21 -3.41 -2.94 -18.81
C ARG A 21 -4.32 -2.51 -19.94
N ASN A 22 -3.97 -1.42 -20.63
CA ASN A 22 -4.59 -1.01 -21.88
C ASN A 22 -4.12 -1.91 -23.05
N LYS A 23 -4.79 -1.82 -24.19
CA LYS A 23 -4.42 -2.57 -25.40
C LYS A 23 -3.04 -2.17 -25.94
N ASP A 24 -2.63 -0.93 -25.75
CA ASP A 24 -1.32 -0.39 -26.11
C ASP A 24 -0.21 -0.72 -25.11
N GLY A 25 -0.52 -1.41 -24.03
CA GLY A 25 0.44 -1.76 -22.97
C GLY A 25 0.53 -0.79 -21.81
N SER A 26 -0.03 0.40 -21.92
CA SER A 26 -0.02 1.41 -20.84
C SER A 26 -0.86 0.95 -19.64
N PHE A 27 -0.57 1.55 -18.48
CA PHE A 27 -1.26 1.24 -17.23
C PHE A 27 -2.42 2.21 -16.99
N LYS A 28 -3.57 1.70 -16.58
CA LYS A 28 -4.78 2.46 -16.28
C LYS A 28 -4.71 3.04 -14.87
N ILE A 29 -4.03 4.15 -14.71
CA ILE A 29 -3.69 4.76 -13.43
C ILE A 29 -4.94 5.15 -12.64
N ASP A 30 -5.88 5.87 -13.26
CA ASP A 30 -7.07 6.37 -12.56
C ASP A 30 -7.99 5.26 -12.09
N GLU A 31 -8.18 4.22 -12.92
CA GLU A 31 -8.95 3.02 -12.55
C GLU A 31 -8.27 2.27 -11.40
N PHE A 32 -6.93 2.21 -11.41
CA PHE A 32 -6.18 1.58 -10.33
C PHE A 32 -6.28 2.38 -9.01
N ILE A 33 -6.12 3.70 -9.05
CA ILE A 33 -6.32 4.60 -7.90
C ILE A 33 -7.71 4.40 -7.31
N HIS A 34 -8.75 4.43 -8.15
CA HIS A 34 -10.13 4.21 -7.71
C HIS A 34 -10.28 2.83 -7.04
N THR A 35 -9.70 1.79 -7.62
CA THR A 35 -9.77 0.43 -7.09
C THR A 35 -9.05 0.31 -5.75
N VAL A 36 -7.88 0.92 -5.59
CA VAL A 36 -7.15 0.96 -4.31
C VAL A 36 -7.98 1.63 -3.22
N ARG A 37 -8.59 2.79 -3.53
CA ARG A 37 -9.50 3.48 -2.60
C ARG A 37 -10.65 2.58 -2.17
N LEU A 38 -11.32 1.98 -3.15
CA LEU A 38 -12.48 1.12 -2.91
C LEU A 38 -12.10 -0.07 -2.01
N TRP A 39 -11.02 -0.78 -2.34
CA TRP A 39 -10.59 -1.95 -1.56
C TRP A 39 -10.08 -1.57 -0.17
N THR A 40 -9.47 -0.41 0.01
CA THR A 40 -9.11 0.08 1.35
C THR A 40 -10.36 0.26 2.22
N MET A 41 -11.43 0.87 1.68
CA MET A 41 -12.70 1.00 2.38
C MET A 41 -13.39 -0.34 2.64
N VAL A 42 -13.39 -1.25 1.65
CA VAL A 42 -13.99 -2.58 1.79
C VAL A 42 -13.28 -3.39 2.88
N LEU A 43 -11.95 -3.35 2.93
CA LEU A 43 -11.18 -4.02 3.97
C LEU A 43 -11.50 -3.46 5.36
N GLU A 44 -11.61 -2.14 5.49
CA GLU A 44 -11.97 -1.47 6.73
C GLU A 44 -13.38 -1.88 7.22
N ILE A 45 -14.36 -1.89 6.33
CA ILE A 45 -15.72 -2.33 6.63
C ILE A 45 -15.72 -3.81 7.05
N SER A 46 -14.95 -4.66 6.35
CA SER A 46 -14.93 -6.09 6.63
C SER A 46 -14.29 -6.42 7.98
N VAL A 47 -13.32 -5.64 8.47
CA VAL A 47 -12.81 -5.78 9.85
C VAL A 47 -13.92 -5.56 10.87
N LEU A 48 -14.78 -4.55 10.66
CA LEU A 48 -15.89 -4.26 11.56
C LEU A 48 -16.98 -5.33 11.55
N MET A 49 -17.22 -5.94 10.39
CA MET A 49 -18.31 -6.90 10.16
C MET A 49 -17.87 -8.36 10.34
N ALA A 50 -16.56 -8.61 10.48
CA ALA A 50 -16.04 -9.97 10.59
C ALA A 50 -16.44 -10.64 11.91
N GLN A 51 -16.63 -11.95 11.83
CA GLN A 51 -16.75 -12.81 13.02
C GLN A 51 -15.40 -13.46 13.27
N PHE A 52 -14.93 -13.39 14.51
CA PHE A 52 -13.64 -13.92 14.92
C PHE A 52 -13.79 -15.14 15.82
N PRO A 53 -12.82 -16.08 15.78
CA PRO A 53 -12.93 -17.35 16.52
C PRO A 53 -12.81 -17.18 18.05
N SER A 54 -12.29 -16.05 18.53
CA SER A 54 -12.20 -15.75 19.95
C SER A 54 -12.47 -14.29 20.27
N LYS A 55 -12.86 -14.00 21.51
CA LYS A 55 -13.08 -12.62 21.98
C LYS A 55 -11.81 -11.79 21.97
N ASN A 56 -10.66 -12.42 22.24
CA ASN A 56 -9.37 -11.73 22.25
C ASN A 56 -8.98 -11.29 20.85
N ILE A 57 -9.11 -12.17 19.85
CA ILE A 57 -8.87 -11.85 18.44
C ILE A 57 -9.82 -10.73 17.96
N ALA A 58 -11.11 -10.81 18.32
CA ALA A 58 -12.07 -9.78 17.97
C ALA A 58 -11.67 -8.40 18.54
N LYS A 59 -11.28 -8.36 19.82
CA LYS A 59 -10.86 -7.16 20.51
C LYS A 59 -9.62 -6.54 19.85
N LEU A 60 -8.55 -7.31 19.71
CA LEU A 60 -7.28 -6.81 19.16
C LEU A 60 -7.38 -6.45 17.68
N SER A 61 -8.15 -7.20 16.89
CA SER A 61 -8.43 -6.85 15.50
C SER A 61 -9.19 -5.52 15.38
N TYR A 62 -10.11 -5.24 16.30
CA TYR A 62 -10.81 -3.95 16.36
C TYR A 62 -9.87 -2.82 16.82
N GLU A 63 -9.04 -3.07 17.82
CA GLU A 63 -8.14 -2.04 18.39
C GLU A 63 -7.07 -1.59 17.38
N TYR A 64 -6.52 -2.51 16.57
CA TYR A 64 -5.44 -2.24 15.63
C TYR A 64 -5.88 -2.10 14.17
N ARG A 65 -6.98 -2.73 13.78
CA ARG A 65 -7.61 -2.65 12.45
C ARG A 65 -6.64 -2.88 11.30
N THR A 66 -5.85 -3.94 11.38
CA THR A 66 -4.84 -4.28 10.37
C THR A 66 -5.50 -4.68 9.04
N LEU A 67 -5.10 -4.01 7.95
CA LEU A 67 -5.57 -4.25 6.59
C LEU A 67 -4.43 -4.72 5.72
N GLY A 68 -4.63 -5.79 4.95
CA GLY A 68 -3.65 -6.32 4.02
C GLY A 68 -4.08 -6.12 2.57
N LEU A 69 -3.67 -5.03 1.93
CA LEU A 69 -3.90 -4.77 0.52
C LEU A 69 -2.62 -5.01 -0.29
N GLY A 70 -2.70 -5.91 -1.24
CA GLY A 70 -1.61 -6.23 -2.14
C GLY A 70 -2.06 -6.28 -3.60
N TYR A 71 -1.20 -6.83 -4.46
CA TYR A 71 -1.54 -7.09 -5.85
C TYR A 71 -0.99 -8.43 -6.32
N ALA A 72 -1.54 -8.91 -7.43
CA ALA A 72 -1.13 -10.13 -8.12
C ALA A 72 -0.86 -9.85 -9.60
N ASN A 73 -0.18 -10.78 -10.26
CA ASN A 73 0.07 -10.76 -11.71
C ASN A 73 1.04 -9.66 -12.20
N ILE A 74 1.98 -9.18 -11.36
CA ILE A 74 3.04 -8.29 -11.84
C ILE A 74 3.87 -8.97 -12.94
N GLY A 75 4.24 -10.25 -12.74
CA GLY A 75 4.96 -11.02 -13.75
C GLY A 75 4.19 -11.12 -15.07
N GLY A 76 2.89 -11.42 -15.01
CA GLY A 76 2.03 -11.45 -16.19
C GLY A 76 1.91 -10.10 -16.90
N TYR A 77 1.81 -9.00 -16.12
CA TYR A 77 1.82 -7.64 -16.67
C TYR A 77 3.12 -7.33 -17.42
N LEU A 78 4.28 -7.62 -16.82
CA LEU A 78 5.58 -7.43 -17.45
C LEU A 78 5.74 -8.29 -18.71
N MET A 79 5.41 -9.56 -18.63
CA MET A 79 5.48 -10.49 -19.78
C MET A 79 4.63 -10.03 -20.95
N THR A 80 3.41 -9.58 -20.71
CA THR A 80 2.50 -9.09 -21.78
C THR A 80 2.96 -7.77 -22.39
N ASN A 81 3.88 -7.06 -21.75
CA ASN A 81 4.53 -5.86 -22.27
C ASN A 81 5.93 -6.13 -22.85
N GLY A 82 6.37 -7.39 -22.89
CA GLY A 82 7.69 -7.76 -23.39
C GLY A 82 8.85 -7.34 -22.49
N ILE A 83 8.57 -7.09 -21.20
CA ILE A 83 9.55 -6.63 -20.20
C ILE A 83 10.07 -7.84 -19.42
N ALA A 84 11.38 -7.99 -19.35
CA ALA A 84 12.00 -9.06 -18.57
C ALA A 84 11.73 -8.84 -17.07
N TYR A 85 11.35 -9.92 -16.37
CA TYR A 85 11.05 -9.88 -14.94
C TYR A 85 12.23 -9.38 -14.12
N ASP A 86 13.44 -9.85 -14.43
CA ASP A 86 14.70 -9.42 -13.82
C ASP A 86 15.38 -8.33 -14.65
N SER A 87 14.71 -7.20 -14.80
CA SER A 87 15.24 -6.00 -15.47
C SER A 87 15.07 -4.76 -14.62
N ASP A 88 15.87 -3.73 -14.88
CA ASP A 88 15.73 -2.44 -14.19
C ASP A 88 14.37 -1.79 -14.46
N GLU A 89 13.87 -1.94 -15.69
CA GLU A 89 12.53 -1.48 -16.07
C GLU A 89 11.43 -2.23 -15.31
N GLY A 90 11.52 -3.56 -15.20
CA GLY A 90 10.57 -4.36 -14.44
C GLY A 90 10.55 -3.99 -12.95
N ARG A 91 11.72 -3.77 -12.35
CA ARG A 91 11.86 -3.31 -10.97
C ARG A 91 11.30 -1.90 -10.77
N ALA A 92 11.55 -0.98 -11.72
CA ALA A 92 11.02 0.37 -11.67
C ALA A 92 9.48 0.39 -11.73
N ILE A 93 8.88 -0.38 -12.63
CA ILE A 93 7.42 -0.52 -12.75
C ILE A 93 6.83 -1.09 -11.45
N CYS A 94 7.42 -2.15 -10.91
CA CYS A 94 6.99 -2.75 -9.65
C CYS A 94 7.05 -1.74 -8.50
N GLY A 95 8.15 -1.00 -8.38
CA GLY A 95 8.32 0.05 -7.38
C GLY A 95 7.29 1.17 -7.52
N ALA A 96 7.02 1.63 -8.75
CA ALA A 96 6.05 2.68 -9.03
C ALA A 96 4.62 2.27 -8.67
N ILE A 97 4.19 1.07 -9.09
CA ILE A 97 2.85 0.54 -8.75
C ILE A 97 2.70 0.39 -7.23
N THR A 98 3.74 -0.13 -6.57
CA THR A 98 3.74 -0.31 -5.10
C THR A 98 3.66 1.03 -4.37
N ALA A 99 4.44 2.02 -4.79
CA ALA A 99 4.42 3.35 -4.19
C ALA A 99 3.07 4.05 -4.38
N LEU A 100 2.49 3.94 -5.59
CA LEU A 100 1.15 4.48 -5.87
C LEU A 100 0.08 3.80 -4.99
N MET A 101 0.08 2.46 -4.93
CA MET A 101 -0.86 1.72 -4.10
C MET A 101 -0.73 2.10 -2.62
N THR A 102 0.48 2.11 -2.09
CA THR A 102 0.75 2.46 -0.69
C THR A 102 0.30 3.89 -0.38
N GLY A 103 0.67 4.86 -1.21
CA GLY A 103 0.30 6.26 -1.03
C GLY A 103 -1.22 6.46 -1.03
N ILE A 104 -1.93 5.87 -1.98
CA ILE A 104 -3.39 5.98 -2.07
C ILE A 104 -4.09 5.24 -0.93
N ALA A 105 -3.61 4.07 -0.53
CA ALA A 105 -4.19 3.32 0.60
C ALA A 105 -4.08 4.13 1.90
N TYR A 106 -2.91 4.68 2.22
CA TYR A 106 -2.73 5.51 3.41
C TYR A 106 -3.47 6.85 3.34
N LYS A 107 -3.53 7.50 2.17
CA LYS A 107 -4.36 8.68 1.96
C LYS A 107 -5.83 8.38 2.26
N THR A 108 -6.35 7.28 1.71
CA THR A 108 -7.74 6.86 1.94
C THR A 108 -8.00 6.54 3.41
N SER A 109 -7.05 5.88 4.08
CA SER A 109 -7.12 5.61 5.52
C SER A 109 -7.17 6.92 6.34
N ALA A 110 -6.34 7.91 5.99
CA ALA A 110 -6.35 9.21 6.65
C ALA A 110 -7.66 9.99 6.40
N GLU A 111 -8.21 9.94 5.18
CA GLU A 111 -9.52 10.53 4.87
C GLU A 111 -10.64 9.89 5.69
N MET A 112 -10.67 8.55 5.79
CA MET A 112 -11.63 7.86 6.66
C MET A 112 -11.45 8.25 8.15
N ALA A 113 -10.19 8.35 8.61
CA ALA A 113 -9.91 8.74 9.99
C ALA A 113 -10.32 10.20 10.29
N SER A 114 -10.32 11.09 9.31
CA SER A 114 -10.81 12.47 9.48
C SER A 114 -12.31 12.54 9.72
N GLU A 115 -13.08 11.60 9.16
CA GLU A 115 -14.54 11.54 9.29
C GLU A 115 -15.00 10.68 10.49
N LEU A 116 -14.34 9.55 10.70
CA LEU A 116 -14.78 8.52 11.64
C LEU A 116 -13.89 8.43 12.90
N GLY A 117 -12.80 9.17 12.94
CA GLY A 117 -11.73 9.02 13.93
C GLY A 117 -10.73 7.91 13.55
N PRO A 118 -9.52 7.97 14.11
CA PRO A 118 -8.51 6.96 13.89
C PRO A 118 -8.87 5.65 14.62
N PHE A 119 -8.16 4.56 14.30
CA PHE A 119 -8.34 3.29 15.03
C PHE A 119 -8.03 3.48 16.53
N PRO A 120 -8.66 2.70 17.44
CA PRO A 120 -8.63 2.95 18.87
C PRO A 120 -7.21 3.11 19.46
N ASP A 121 -6.26 2.27 19.05
CA ASP A 121 -4.89 2.30 19.59
C ASP A 121 -3.93 3.24 18.82
N TYR A 122 -4.44 4.07 17.90
CA TYR A 122 -3.64 5.01 17.12
C TYR A 122 -2.84 5.98 18.00
N LYS A 123 -3.48 6.58 19.01
CA LYS A 123 -2.84 7.59 19.87
C LYS A 123 -1.56 7.05 20.52
N ARG A 124 -1.57 5.80 20.92
CA ARG A 124 -0.41 5.12 21.53
C ARG A 124 0.70 4.88 20.50
N ASN A 125 0.34 4.65 19.25
CA ASN A 125 1.26 4.32 18.16
C ASN A 125 1.58 5.49 17.22
N ALA A 126 0.96 6.65 17.40
CA ALA A 126 1.02 7.79 16.47
C ALA A 126 2.44 8.19 16.06
N LYS A 127 3.36 8.31 17.04
CA LYS A 127 4.76 8.65 16.76
C LYS A 127 5.43 7.67 15.82
N HIS A 128 5.21 6.37 16.03
CA HIS A 128 5.79 5.31 15.19
C HIS A 128 5.14 5.25 13.81
N MET A 129 3.82 5.42 13.74
CA MET A 129 3.08 5.48 12.48
C MET A 129 3.54 6.65 11.60
N LEU A 130 3.67 7.85 12.17
CA LEU A 130 4.15 9.03 11.45
C LEU A 130 5.60 8.87 10.96
N ARG A 131 6.47 8.23 11.76
CA ARG A 131 7.83 7.89 11.33
C ARG A 131 7.82 6.97 10.10
N VAL A 132 7.00 5.92 10.12
CA VAL A 132 6.87 4.99 9.00
C VAL A 132 6.36 5.73 7.76
N MET A 133 5.36 6.60 7.90
CA MET A 133 4.86 7.41 6.78
C MET A 133 5.92 8.35 6.22
N SER A 134 6.73 8.97 7.08
CA SER A 134 7.85 9.80 6.65
C SER A 134 8.89 9.00 5.85
N ASN A 135 9.21 7.79 6.31
CA ASN A 135 10.12 6.89 5.58
C ASN A 135 9.57 6.49 4.20
N HIS A 136 8.28 6.13 4.11
CA HIS A 136 7.65 5.84 2.82
C HIS A 136 7.65 7.05 1.88
N ARG A 137 7.40 8.25 2.40
CA ARG A 137 7.47 9.49 1.63
C ARG A 137 8.88 9.74 1.09
N ASN A 138 9.91 9.58 1.93
CA ASN A 138 11.31 9.73 1.51
C ASN A 138 11.66 8.74 0.40
N ALA A 139 11.25 7.48 0.53
CA ALA A 139 11.46 6.46 -0.50
C ALA A 139 10.74 6.81 -1.82
N ALA A 140 9.50 7.30 -1.75
CA ALA A 140 8.75 7.74 -2.92
C ALA A 140 9.38 8.94 -3.63
N HIS A 141 10.08 9.81 -2.90
CA HIS A 141 10.86 10.92 -3.47
C HIS A 141 12.26 10.50 -3.98
N GLY A 142 12.63 9.23 -3.85
CA GLY A 142 13.93 8.72 -4.30
C GLY A 142 15.10 9.15 -3.42
N ASN A 143 14.85 9.53 -2.18
CA ASN A 143 15.93 9.89 -1.25
C ASN A 143 16.80 8.66 -0.96
N THR A 144 18.11 8.86 -0.85
CA THR A 144 19.09 7.81 -0.54
C THR A 144 19.37 7.68 0.96
N ASP A 145 18.95 8.68 1.74
CA ASP A 145 19.18 8.79 3.19
C ASP A 145 17.99 9.45 3.89
N GLY A 146 18.13 9.72 5.18
CA GLY A 146 17.07 10.38 5.96
C GLY A 146 15.99 9.42 6.47
N TYR A 147 16.29 8.13 6.54
CA TYR A 147 15.39 7.12 7.08
C TYR A 147 15.62 6.89 8.57
N ASP A 148 14.57 7.05 9.35
CA ASP A 148 14.61 6.89 10.80
C ASP A 148 14.17 5.47 11.20
N GLY A 149 15.01 4.84 12.04
CA GLY A 149 14.72 3.53 12.63
C GLY A 149 14.89 2.34 11.67
N LEU A 150 15.58 2.51 10.55
CA LEU A 150 15.94 1.42 9.65
C LEU A 150 17.42 1.06 9.80
N SER A 151 17.72 -0.25 9.79
CA SER A 151 19.09 -0.77 9.77
C SER A 151 19.73 -0.74 8.37
N THR A 152 18.90 -0.71 7.33
CA THR A 152 19.31 -0.66 5.93
C THR A 152 18.39 0.31 5.18
N ASN A 153 18.98 1.21 4.42
CA ASN A 153 18.20 2.15 3.61
C ASN A 153 17.53 1.42 2.44
N PRO A 154 16.30 1.82 2.06
CA PRO A 154 15.66 1.28 0.87
C PRO A 154 16.41 1.68 -0.40
N VAL A 155 16.29 0.84 -1.43
CA VAL A 155 16.79 1.18 -2.76
C VAL A 155 15.91 2.30 -3.34
N PRO A 156 16.48 3.43 -3.76
CA PRO A 156 15.71 4.54 -4.31
C PRO A 156 14.97 4.12 -5.58
N LEU A 157 13.77 4.67 -5.79
CA LEU A 157 13.08 4.54 -7.05
C LEU A 157 13.84 5.29 -8.15
N ASN A 158 14.04 4.66 -9.31
CA ASN A 158 14.61 5.34 -10.46
C ASN A 158 13.56 6.24 -11.14
N HIS A 159 13.47 7.49 -10.73
CA HIS A 159 12.48 8.44 -11.21
C HIS A 159 12.56 8.72 -12.72
N ALA A 160 13.71 8.57 -13.35
CA ALA A 160 13.84 8.77 -14.78
C ALA A 160 12.93 7.83 -15.59
N ASN A 161 12.67 6.63 -15.06
CA ASN A 161 11.80 5.64 -15.68
C ASN A 161 10.35 5.67 -15.14
N ILE A 162 10.09 6.47 -14.12
CA ILE A 162 8.81 6.49 -13.37
C ILE A 162 8.00 7.77 -13.62
N CYS A 163 8.58 8.81 -14.21
CA CYS A 163 7.94 10.11 -14.43
C CYS A 163 6.55 10.06 -15.10
N LEU A 164 6.19 8.95 -15.73
CA LEU A 164 4.86 8.75 -16.33
C LEU A 164 3.78 8.31 -15.32
N LEU A 165 4.13 7.95 -14.09
CA LEU A 165 3.19 7.42 -13.09
C LEU A 165 2.94 8.38 -11.91
N TYR A 166 3.73 9.46 -11.78
CA TYR A 166 3.68 10.36 -10.63
C TYR A 166 3.27 11.79 -10.99
N THR A 167 2.03 11.98 -11.34
CA THR A 167 1.39 13.31 -11.31
C THR A 167 0.30 13.40 -10.23
N SER A 168 0.38 12.60 -9.20
CA SER A 168 -0.56 12.72 -8.08
C SER A 168 -0.06 13.77 -7.09
N PRO A 169 -0.87 14.77 -6.74
CA PRO A 169 -0.50 15.72 -5.71
C PRO A 169 -0.30 15.00 -4.39
N SER A 170 0.84 15.25 -3.78
CA SER A 170 1.14 14.80 -2.42
C SER A 170 0.10 15.35 -1.45
N PRO A 171 -0.39 14.57 -0.49
CA PRO A 171 -1.19 15.10 0.60
C PRO A 171 -0.39 16.03 1.49
#